data_4a0d997434d943204b3ec48273fa8245
#
_entry.id   4a0d997434d943204b3ec48273fa8245
#
_cell.length_a   1.000
_cell.length_b   1.000
_cell.length_c   1.000
_cell.angle_alpha   90.00
_cell.angle_beta   90.00
_cell.angle_gamma   90.00
#
_symmetry.space_group_name_H-M   'P 1'
#
loop_
_entity.id
_entity.type
_entity.pdbx_description
1 polymer ?
#
loop_
_entity_poly.entity_id
_entity_poly.type
_entity_poly.pdbx_seq_one_letter_code
_entity_poly.pdbx_strand_id
1 'polypeptide(L)'
;MSGDGSGESRVGGDEELPADAEAPHETYDRIAEHFSSTREYPWPEVREFLDDHAPEATRAGETSERDGPTRGLDMGCGNGRHSEAMAAFVDRVVALDASRGLLAEAGERAVEREFAADLVQGDAASLPLRDDCVAVAVYVATLHHLRPREARVASLSELARVLVPGGRALVSAWSVEHDRFDHEEGFDTTVDWTLPGGERVPRYYHIYDAVEFAADVEESALSVVDSFVSSGNCYAVVAP
;
A
#
# COMPACT_ATOMS: atom_id res chain seq x y z
N MET A 1 -0.73 -8.32 20.91
CA MET A 1 -2.19 -8.20 20.76
C MET A 1 -2.46 -6.80 20.26
N SER A 2 -2.37 -6.63 18.95
CA SER A 2 -2.60 -5.33 18.30
C SER A 2 -4.04 -5.37 17.81
N GLY A 3 -4.94 -4.71 18.56
CA GLY A 3 -6.31 -4.56 18.16
C GLY A 3 -6.38 -3.71 16.91
N ASP A 4 -6.65 -4.32 15.78
CA ASP A 4 -7.13 -3.62 14.61
C ASP A 4 -8.56 -3.17 14.92
N GLY A 5 -8.66 -1.88 15.30
CA GLY A 5 -9.84 -1.34 16.00
C GLY A 5 -11.05 -1.19 15.10
N SER A 6 -12.06 -1.92 15.43
CA SER A 6 -13.48 -1.52 15.52
C SER A 6 -14.16 -0.69 14.41
N GLY A 7 -13.68 -0.67 13.18
CA GLY A 7 -14.40 -0.05 12.04
C GLY A 7 -14.92 -1.06 11.02
N GLU A 8 -14.41 -2.26 10.99
CA GLU A 8 -14.68 -3.27 9.96
C GLU A 8 -15.75 -4.27 10.42
N SER A 9 -16.92 -4.22 9.81
CA SER A 9 -18.06 -5.09 10.12
C SER A 9 -18.47 -5.90 8.89
N ARG A 10 -18.49 -7.20 9.02
CA ARG A 10 -19.01 -8.24 8.09
C ARG A 10 -18.49 -8.19 6.66
N VAL A 11 -17.98 -9.33 6.24
CA VAL A 11 -17.78 -9.70 4.83
C VAL A 11 -19.16 -9.94 4.22
N GLY A 12 -19.47 -9.25 3.13
CA GLY A 12 -20.58 -9.64 2.25
C GLY A 12 -20.24 -11.01 1.68
N GLY A 13 -21.20 -11.94 1.63
CA GLY A 13 -21.02 -13.20 0.89
C GLY A 13 -20.78 -12.91 -0.60
N ASP A 14 -20.59 -13.96 -1.43
CA ASP A 14 -20.36 -13.92 -2.89
C ASP A 14 -21.45 -13.14 -3.67
N GLU A 15 -21.66 -11.88 -3.30
CA GLU A 15 -22.57 -10.99 -4.00
C GLU A 15 -21.82 -10.35 -5.15
N GLU A 16 -22.28 -10.61 -6.36
CA GLU A 16 -21.77 -9.96 -7.58
C GLU A 16 -21.79 -8.44 -7.35
N LEU A 17 -20.60 -7.83 -7.43
CA LEU A 17 -20.44 -6.39 -7.21
C LEU A 17 -21.41 -5.62 -8.13
N PRO A 18 -22.17 -4.67 -7.62
CA PRO A 18 -23.03 -3.85 -8.45
C PRO A 18 -22.18 -3.14 -9.52
N ALA A 19 -22.68 -3.13 -10.76
CA ALA A 19 -21.97 -2.52 -11.90
C ALA A 19 -21.71 -1.00 -11.71
N ASP A 20 -22.40 -0.38 -10.77
CA ASP A 20 -22.33 1.04 -10.37
C ASP A 20 -21.60 1.24 -9.03
N ALA A 21 -20.83 0.25 -8.54
CA ALA A 21 -20.02 0.43 -7.34
C ALA A 21 -19.06 1.61 -7.49
N GLU A 22 -19.05 2.50 -6.48
CA GLU A 22 -18.14 3.65 -6.43
C GLU A 22 -16.69 3.23 -6.69
N ALA A 23 -15.92 4.10 -7.33
CA ALA A 23 -14.49 3.87 -7.48
C ALA A 23 -13.81 3.85 -6.10
N PRO A 24 -12.79 3.00 -5.87
CA PRO A 24 -12.16 2.88 -4.55
C PRO A 24 -11.74 4.22 -3.95
N HIS A 25 -11.20 5.15 -4.75
CA HIS A 25 -10.77 6.45 -4.26
C HIS A 25 -11.93 7.32 -3.76
N GLU A 26 -13.11 7.27 -4.39
CA GLU A 26 -14.31 8.00 -3.94
C GLU A 26 -14.81 7.46 -2.60
N THR A 27 -14.79 6.15 -2.46
CA THR A 27 -15.11 5.47 -1.19
C THR A 27 -14.16 5.90 -0.08
N TYR A 28 -12.85 5.93 -0.35
CA TYR A 28 -11.85 6.36 0.62
C TYR A 28 -11.91 7.86 0.91
N ASP A 29 -12.29 8.71 -0.04
CA ASP A 29 -12.57 10.14 0.22
C ASP A 29 -13.66 10.34 1.27
N ARG A 30 -14.73 9.52 1.24
CA ARG A 30 -15.84 9.58 2.21
C ARG A 30 -15.45 9.19 3.62
N ILE A 31 -14.52 8.24 3.76
CA ILE A 31 -14.18 7.67 5.07
C ILE A 31 -12.83 8.19 5.61
N ALA A 32 -12.13 9.08 4.90
CA ALA A 32 -10.73 9.45 5.13
C ALA A 32 -10.44 9.82 6.59
N GLU A 33 -11.17 10.76 7.18
CA GLU A 33 -11.00 11.22 8.56
C GLU A 33 -11.16 10.07 9.57
N HIS A 34 -12.26 9.30 9.47
CA HIS A 34 -12.49 8.19 10.38
C HIS A 34 -11.50 7.03 10.16
N PHE A 35 -11.12 6.77 8.90
CA PHE A 35 -10.09 5.79 8.58
C PHE A 35 -8.75 6.19 9.20
N SER A 36 -8.34 7.44 9.04
CA SER A 36 -7.10 8.00 9.59
C SER A 36 -7.03 7.87 11.11
N SER A 37 -8.12 8.20 11.79
CA SER A 37 -8.21 8.15 13.27
C SER A 37 -7.97 6.76 13.87
N THR A 38 -8.13 5.70 13.07
CA THR A 38 -7.92 4.30 13.51
C THR A 38 -6.59 3.70 13.04
N ARG A 39 -5.75 4.45 12.35
CA ARG A 39 -4.51 4.01 11.70
C ARG A 39 -3.31 4.84 12.14
N GLU A 40 -2.90 4.66 13.40
CA GLU A 40 -1.82 5.49 13.97
C GLU A 40 -0.41 4.97 13.64
N TYR A 41 -0.19 3.66 13.73
CA TYR A 41 1.15 3.07 13.64
C TYR A 41 1.40 2.36 12.31
N PRO A 42 2.63 2.43 11.77
CA PRO A 42 3.01 1.58 10.64
C PRO A 42 3.04 0.11 11.06
N TRP A 43 2.79 -0.78 10.10
CA TRP A 43 2.84 -2.21 10.36
C TRP A 43 4.26 -2.69 10.71
N PRO A 44 4.40 -3.69 11.58
CA PRO A 44 5.71 -4.25 11.94
C PRO A 44 6.51 -4.72 10.73
N GLU A 45 5.86 -5.40 9.78
CA GLU A 45 6.47 -5.91 8.56
C GLU A 45 7.06 -4.80 7.68
N VAL A 46 6.43 -3.60 7.67
CA VAL A 46 6.98 -2.43 6.97
C VAL A 46 8.24 -1.92 7.65
N ARG A 47 8.28 -1.90 8.98
CA ARG A 47 9.46 -1.47 9.73
C ARG A 47 10.64 -2.42 9.52
N GLU A 48 10.40 -3.73 9.66
CA GLU A 48 11.40 -4.77 9.41
C GLU A 48 11.94 -4.68 7.98
N PHE A 49 11.04 -4.53 6.99
CA PHE A 49 11.45 -4.35 5.60
C PHE A 49 12.34 -3.10 5.40
N LEU A 50 11.98 -1.98 5.99
CA LEU A 50 12.77 -0.73 5.87
C LEU A 50 14.13 -0.87 6.56
N ASP A 51 14.19 -1.50 7.73
CA ASP A 51 15.44 -1.75 8.44
C ASP A 51 16.39 -2.65 7.63
N ASP A 52 15.87 -3.65 6.91
CA ASP A 52 16.67 -4.64 6.18
C ASP A 52 17.02 -4.20 4.75
N HIS A 53 16.18 -3.41 4.09
CA HIS A 53 16.25 -3.16 2.66
C HIS A 53 16.33 -1.70 2.24
N ALA A 54 16.04 -0.76 3.15
CA ALA A 54 16.22 0.64 2.82
C ALA A 54 17.72 0.94 2.60
N PRO A 55 18.04 1.87 1.68
CA PRO A 55 19.43 2.28 1.51
C PRO A 55 19.97 2.78 2.85
N GLU A 56 21.23 2.45 3.15
CA GLU A 56 21.90 3.06 4.32
C GLU A 56 21.72 4.58 4.24
N ALA A 57 21.06 5.14 5.24
CA ALA A 57 20.86 6.57 5.32
C ALA A 57 22.23 7.24 5.26
N THR A 58 22.42 8.11 4.29
CA THR A 58 23.63 8.93 4.24
C THR A 58 23.65 9.74 5.52
N ARG A 59 24.49 9.36 6.49
CA ARG A 59 24.70 10.16 7.71
C ARG A 59 25.05 11.57 7.27
N ALA A 60 24.39 12.57 7.86
CA ALA A 60 24.56 13.96 7.51
C ALA A 60 26.06 14.32 7.40
N GLY A 61 26.58 14.49 6.18
CA GLY A 61 27.96 14.82 5.89
C GLY A 61 28.77 13.80 5.08
N GLU A 62 28.27 12.60 4.79
CA GLU A 62 28.90 11.66 3.87
C GLU A 62 28.27 11.82 2.48
N THR A 63 29.08 12.21 1.49
CA THR A 63 28.63 12.26 0.10
C THR A 63 28.52 10.81 -0.40
N SER A 64 27.29 10.35 -0.56
CA SER A 64 27.00 9.14 -1.32
C SER A 64 27.58 9.30 -2.75
N GLU A 65 28.21 8.26 -3.28
CA GLU A 65 28.63 8.24 -4.71
C GLU A 65 27.43 8.24 -5.68
N ARG A 66 26.20 8.36 -5.17
CA ARG A 66 24.97 8.40 -5.97
C ARG A 66 24.69 9.84 -6.42
N ASP A 67 24.39 9.98 -7.71
CA ASP A 67 23.93 11.24 -8.29
C ASP A 67 22.49 11.55 -7.86
N GLY A 68 22.34 12.27 -6.74
CA GLY A 68 21.07 12.83 -6.30
C GLY A 68 20.46 12.19 -5.03
N PRO A 69 19.35 12.75 -4.53
CA PRO A 69 18.72 12.32 -3.28
C PRO A 69 18.08 10.95 -3.42
N THR A 70 18.23 10.13 -2.40
CA THR A 70 17.53 8.83 -2.28
C THR A 70 16.04 9.06 -2.10
N ARG A 71 15.22 8.43 -2.96
CA ARG A 71 13.77 8.52 -2.89
C ARG A 71 13.15 7.21 -2.45
N GLY A 72 12.19 7.32 -1.52
CA GLY A 72 11.24 6.28 -1.19
C GLY A 72 9.88 6.56 -1.80
N LEU A 73 9.10 5.51 -2.07
CA LEU A 73 7.72 5.58 -2.54
C LEU A 73 6.80 4.83 -1.56
N ASP A 74 5.80 5.52 -1.05
CA ASP A 74 4.66 4.94 -0.35
C ASP A 74 3.47 4.94 -1.32
N MET A 75 3.21 3.78 -1.95
CA MET A 75 2.23 3.62 -3.02
C MET A 75 0.89 3.16 -2.43
N GLY A 76 -0.11 4.03 -2.45
CA GLY A 76 -1.33 3.90 -1.67
C GLY A 76 -1.08 4.30 -0.22
N CYS A 77 -0.55 5.50 -0.02
CA CYS A 77 -0.01 5.94 1.28
C CYS A 77 -1.07 6.12 2.37
N GLY A 78 -2.35 6.20 1.99
CA GLY A 78 -3.43 6.45 2.93
C GLY A 78 -3.17 7.72 3.74
N ASN A 79 -3.19 7.61 5.07
CA ASN A 79 -2.92 8.71 5.98
C ASN A 79 -1.41 8.97 6.25
N GLY A 80 -0.51 8.38 5.47
CA GLY A 80 0.92 8.63 5.55
C GLY A 80 1.68 7.95 6.70
N ARG A 81 1.08 6.98 7.41
CA ARG A 81 1.75 6.28 8.52
C ARG A 81 3.01 5.52 8.11
N HIS A 82 3.02 4.95 6.91
CA HIS A 82 4.20 4.29 6.35
C HIS A 82 5.20 5.30 5.77
N SER A 83 4.70 6.39 5.19
CA SER A 83 5.51 7.53 4.75
C SER A 83 6.32 8.14 5.91
N GLU A 84 5.70 8.31 7.08
CA GLU A 84 6.39 8.77 8.32
C GLU A 84 7.53 7.83 8.70
N ALA A 85 7.29 6.51 8.70
CA ALA A 85 8.33 5.52 9.00
C ALA A 85 9.47 5.57 7.97
N MET A 86 9.14 5.68 6.68
CA MET A 86 10.10 5.72 5.58
C MET A 86 10.99 6.98 5.61
N ALA A 87 10.48 8.10 6.11
CA ALA A 87 11.19 9.37 6.17
C ALA A 87 12.50 9.32 6.99
N ALA A 88 12.65 8.30 7.86
CA ALA A 88 13.91 8.08 8.60
C ALA A 88 15.02 7.43 7.75
N PHE A 89 14.69 6.87 6.59
CA PHE A 89 15.58 6.04 5.78
C PHE A 89 15.96 6.66 4.42
N VAL A 90 15.26 7.68 3.97
CA VAL A 90 15.45 8.29 2.65
C VAL A 90 15.48 9.81 2.74
N ASP A 91 16.09 10.46 1.73
CA ASP A 91 16.16 11.92 1.66
C ASP A 91 14.82 12.55 1.27
N ARG A 92 13.99 11.82 0.51
CA ARG A 92 12.67 12.26 0.04
C ARG A 92 11.69 11.11 0.00
N VAL A 93 10.52 11.31 0.57
CA VAL A 93 9.38 10.39 0.46
C VAL A 93 8.41 10.93 -0.59
N VAL A 94 8.01 10.08 -1.53
CA VAL A 94 6.86 10.31 -2.39
C VAL A 94 5.69 9.51 -1.81
N ALA A 95 4.67 10.20 -1.33
CA ALA A 95 3.46 9.62 -0.77
C ALA A 95 2.34 9.73 -1.81
N LEU A 96 2.02 8.62 -2.48
CA LEU A 96 1.04 8.58 -3.56
C LEU A 96 -0.24 7.88 -3.12
N ASP A 97 -1.38 8.51 -3.38
CA ASP A 97 -2.71 7.91 -3.20
C ASP A 97 -3.68 8.42 -4.27
N ALA A 98 -4.68 7.63 -4.61
CA ALA A 98 -5.75 8.05 -5.50
C ALA A 98 -6.79 8.91 -4.77
N SER A 99 -6.99 8.70 -3.46
CA SER A 99 -7.91 9.45 -2.61
C SER A 99 -7.32 10.79 -2.20
N ARG A 100 -8.02 11.84 -2.56
CA ARG A 100 -7.67 13.21 -2.16
C ARG A 100 -7.89 13.44 -0.66
N GLY A 101 -8.92 12.79 -0.11
CA GLY A 101 -9.22 12.86 1.32
C GLY A 101 -8.10 12.26 2.16
N LEU A 102 -7.61 11.07 1.78
CA LEU A 102 -6.48 10.44 2.47
C LEU A 102 -5.18 11.24 2.33
N LEU A 103 -4.92 11.84 1.18
CA LEU A 103 -3.76 12.72 1.00
C LEU A 103 -3.84 13.98 1.89
N ALA A 104 -5.03 14.50 2.14
CA ALA A 104 -5.19 15.60 3.10
C ALA A 104 -4.81 15.15 4.52
N GLU A 105 -5.28 13.98 4.96
CA GLU A 105 -4.91 13.37 6.23
C GLU A 105 -3.40 13.11 6.34
N ALA A 106 -2.77 12.61 5.25
CA ALA A 106 -1.32 12.42 5.18
C ALA A 106 -0.56 13.75 5.31
N GLY A 107 -1.08 14.83 4.71
CA GLY A 107 -0.52 16.17 4.84
C GLY A 107 -0.61 16.72 6.24
N GLU A 108 -1.74 16.56 6.93
CA GLU A 108 -1.91 16.95 8.33
C GLU A 108 -0.94 16.16 9.23
N ARG A 109 -0.85 14.85 9.02
CA ARG A 109 0.09 13.99 9.74
C ARG A 109 1.54 14.43 9.53
N ALA A 110 1.93 14.77 8.29
CA ALA A 110 3.29 15.23 8.00
C ALA A 110 3.66 16.49 8.78
N VAL A 111 2.71 17.41 8.92
CA VAL A 111 2.88 18.63 9.73
C VAL A 111 2.95 18.30 11.22
N GLU A 112 2.03 17.49 11.73
CA GLU A 112 1.96 17.16 13.17
C GLU A 112 3.13 16.33 13.66
N ARG A 113 3.66 15.44 12.80
CA ARG A 113 4.77 14.52 13.11
C ARG A 113 6.13 15.02 12.61
N GLU A 114 6.17 16.23 12.03
CA GLU A 114 7.39 16.93 11.59
C GLU A 114 8.25 16.11 10.61
N PHE A 115 7.62 15.41 9.65
CA PHE A 115 8.34 14.76 8.54
C PHE A 115 7.94 15.37 7.19
N ALA A 116 8.83 15.22 6.19
CA ALA A 116 8.60 15.73 4.85
C ALA A 116 8.20 14.62 3.87
N ALA A 117 7.10 14.83 3.12
CA ALA A 117 6.71 13.98 2.02
C ALA A 117 6.15 14.82 0.86
N ASP A 118 6.48 14.42 -0.36
CA ASP A 118 5.88 14.95 -1.59
C ASP A 118 4.53 14.20 -1.79
N LEU A 119 3.41 14.86 -1.50
CA LEU A 119 2.08 14.28 -1.67
C LEU A 119 1.67 14.31 -3.14
N VAL A 120 1.34 13.17 -3.71
CA VAL A 120 1.01 13.00 -5.13
C VAL A 120 -0.33 12.30 -5.28
N GLN A 121 -1.31 12.97 -5.88
CA GLN A 121 -2.53 12.29 -6.27
C GLN A 121 -2.28 11.54 -7.58
N GLY A 122 -2.50 10.22 -7.59
CA GLY A 122 -2.22 9.40 -8.76
C GLY A 122 -2.82 8.00 -8.70
N ASP A 123 -2.87 7.37 -9.86
CA ASP A 123 -3.29 5.99 -10.02
C ASP A 123 -2.08 5.06 -9.91
N ALA A 124 -2.20 4.02 -9.08
CA ALA A 124 -1.18 3.00 -8.90
C ALA A 124 -0.85 2.25 -10.20
N ALA A 125 -1.82 2.08 -11.09
CA ALA A 125 -1.63 1.44 -12.40
C ALA A 125 -0.99 2.37 -13.46
N SER A 126 -0.72 3.65 -13.11
CA SER A 126 -0.10 4.63 -14.02
C SER A 126 0.60 5.72 -13.21
N LEU A 127 1.78 5.42 -12.69
CA LEU A 127 2.51 6.30 -11.78
C LEU A 127 3.06 7.55 -12.50
N PRO A 128 2.81 8.76 -11.98
CA PRO A 128 3.36 10.00 -12.54
C PRO A 128 4.83 10.20 -12.15
N LEU A 129 5.61 9.13 -12.17
CA LEU A 129 7.02 9.09 -11.83
C LEU A 129 7.85 8.62 -13.01
N ARG A 130 9.10 9.06 -13.06
CA ARG A 130 10.07 8.61 -14.09
C ARG A 130 10.54 7.19 -13.78
N ASP A 131 11.06 6.52 -14.81
CA ASP A 131 11.77 5.26 -14.65
C ASP A 131 12.98 5.44 -13.72
N ASP A 132 13.38 4.38 -13.05
CA ASP A 132 14.63 4.28 -12.28
C ASP A 132 14.84 5.45 -11.29
N CYS A 133 13.80 5.82 -10.51
CA CYS A 133 13.90 6.99 -9.63
C CYS A 133 13.60 6.71 -8.14
N VAL A 134 13.21 5.48 -7.79
CA VAL A 134 12.83 5.06 -6.43
C VAL A 134 13.79 3.98 -5.95
N ALA A 135 14.41 4.17 -4.79
CA ALA A 135 15.35 3.21 -4.22
C ALA A 135 14.69 2.16 -3.32
N VAL A 136 13.62 2.54 -2.63
CA VAL A 136 12.83 1.67 -1.77
C VAL A 136 11.35 2.05 -1.87
N ALA A 137 10.47 1.05 -1.92
CA ALA A 137 9.03 1.32 -1.96
C ALA A 137 8.27 0.43 -0.97
N VAL A 138 7.13 0.93 -0.50
CA VAL A 138 6.09 0.14 0.17
C VAL A 138 4.80 0.27 -0.62
N TYR A 139 4.15 -0.87 -0.90
CA TYR A 139 2.88 -1.00 -1.59
C TYR A 139 1.99 -1.94 -0.80
N VAL A 140 1.50 -1.44 0.33
CA VAL A 140 0.91 -2.25 1.39
C VAL A 140 -0.59 -2.00 1.50
N ALA A 141 -1.37 -3.09 1.51
CA ALA A 141 -2.83 -3.08 1.66
C ALA A 141 -3.56 -2.17 0.64
N THR A 142 -3.05 -2.10 -0.58
CA THR A 142 -3.61 -1.26 -1.65
C THR A 142 -3.90 -2.05 -2.92
N LEU A 143 -3.02 -2.98 -3.32
CA LEU A 143 -3.14 -3.81 -4.52
C LEU A 143 -4.52 -4.45 -4.68
N HIS A 144 -5.06 -4.96 -3.60
CA HIS A 144 -6.34 -5.66 -3.56
C HIS A 144 -7.58 -4.74 -3.80
N HIS A 145 -7.40 -3.44 -3.91
CA HIS A 145 -8.48 -2.51 -4.28
C HIS A 145 -8.57 -2.27 -5.79
N LEU A 146 -7.58 -2.71 -6.55
CA LEU A 146 -7.56 -2.50 -7.99
C LEU A 146 -8.36 -3.58 -8.72
N ARG A 147 -9.16 -3.14 -9.67
CA ARG A 147 -9.91 -4.00 -10.59
C ARG A 147 -9.93 -3.42 -12.00
N PRO A 148 -9.94 -4.25 -13.02
CA PRO A 148 -9.84 -5.72 -12.98
C PRO A 148 -8.42 -6.22 -12.67
N ARG A 149 -8.16 -7.53 -12.76
CA ARG A 149 -6.84 -8.15 -12.51
C ARG A 149 -5.71 -7.48 -13.29
N GLU A 150 -5.98 -7.09 -14.53
CA GLU A 150 -5.02 -6.41 -15.39
C GLU A 150 -4.52 -5.09 -14.77
N ALA A 151 -5.36 -4.38 -14.01
CA ALA A 151 -4.95 -3.18 -13.29
C ALA A 151 -4.00 -3.52 -12.12
N ARG A 152 -4.20 -4.67 -11.45
CA ARG A 152 -3.28 -5.16 -10.41
C ARG A 152 -1.90 -5.44 -10.99
N VAL A 153 -1.84 -6.23 -12.07
CA VAL A 153 -0.57 -6.55 -12.77
C VAL A 153 0.09 -5.29 -13.34
N ALA A 154 -0.69 -4.37 -13.92
CA ALA A 154 -0.17 -3.09 -14.42
C ALA A 154 0.46 -2.26 -13.29
N SER A 155 -0.15 -2.22 -12.10
CA SER A 155 0.40 -1.48 -10.97
C SER A 155 1.71 -2.07 -10.44
N LEU A 156 1.85 -3.39 -10.45
CA LEU A 156 3.10 -4.08 -10.14
C LEU A 156 4.19 -3.79 -11.19
N SER A 157 3.80 -3.73 -12.47
CA SER A 157 4.72 -3.37 -13.56
C SER A 157 5.18 -1.90 -13.48
N GLU A 158 4.30 -0.99 -13.07
CA GLU A 158 4.65 0.41 -12.80
C GLU A 158 5.61 0.53 -11.60
N LEU A 159 5.39 -0.27 -10.55
CA LEU A 159 6.31 -0.36 -9.42
C LEU A 159 7.70 -0.81 -9.89
N ALA A 160 7.78 -1.85 -10.74
CA ALA A 160 9.04 -2.30 -11.34
C ALA A 160 9.72 -1.20 -12.14
N ARG A 161 8.97 -0.48 -12.98
CA ARG A 161 9.49 0.60 -13.82
C ARG A 161 10.15 1.73 -13.04
N VAL A 162 9.56 2.11 -11.92
CA VAL A 162 10.07 3.25 -11.13
C VAL A 162 11.22 2.89 -10.19
N LEU A 163 11.36 1.61 -9.83
CA LEU A 163 12.47 1.14 -8.99
C LEU A 163 13.80 1.25 -9.73
N VAL A 164 14.83 1.76 -9.05
CA VAL A 164 16.21 1.74 -9.59
C VAL A 164 16.75 0.30 -9.61
N PRO A 165 17.71 -0.02 -10.49
CA PRO A 165 18.46 -1.27 -10.40
C PRO A 165 19.02 -1.48 -8.99
N GLY A 166 18.68 -2.60 -8.37
CA GLY A 166 19.03 -2.91 -6.98
C GLY A 166 18.05 -2.35 -5.92
N GLY A 167 17.03 -1.61 -6.34
CA GLY A 167 15.94 -1.17 -5.47
C GLY A 167 15.12 -2.34 -4.93
N ARG A 168 14.34 -2.10 -3.90
CA ARG A 168 13.48 -3.10 -3.26
C ARG A 168 12.11 -2.51 -2.96
N ALA A 169 11.09 -3.36 -3.03
CA ALA A 169 9.75 -2.99 -2.57
C ALA A 169 9.13 -4.09 -1.72
N LEU A 170 8.31 -3.69 -0.74
CA LEU A 170 7.41 -4.57 -0.02
C LEU A 170 6.01 -4.40 -0.60
N VAL A 171 5.45 -5.49 -1.12
CA VAL A 171 4.06 -5.54 -1.61
C VAL A 171 3.23 -6.38 -0.67
N SER A 172 2.00 -5.94 -0.34
CA SER A 172 1.08 -6.81 0.40
C SER A 172 -0.37 -6.65 -0.04
N ALA A 173 -1.13 -7.74 0.13
CA ALA A 173 -2.56 -7.79 -0.09
C ALA A 173 -3.22 -8.72 0.95
N TRP A 174 -4.52 -8.53 1.20
CA TRP A 174 -5.29 -9.43 2.06
C TRP A 174 -5.33 -10.83 1.47
N SER A 175 -5.24 -11.82 2.37
CA SER A 175 -5.19 -13.23 2.03
C SER A 175 -6.43 -13.98 2.52
N VAL A 176 -6.77 -15.07 1.85
CA VAL A 176 -7.77 -16.07 2.30
C VAL A 176 -7.39 -16.66 3.68
N GLU A 177 -6.13 -16.58 4.08
CA GLU A 177 -5.68 -17.02 5.41
C GLU A 177 -6.04 -16.06 6.55
N HIS A 178 -6.69 -14.94 6.25
CA HIS A 178 -7.23 -14.08 7.29
C HIS A 178 -8.44 -14.74 7.94
N ASP A 179 -8.53 -14.72 9.28
CA ASP A 179 -9.57 -15.38 10.11
C ASP A 179 -11.03 -15.04 9.73
N ARG A 180 -11.22 -14.02 8.89
CA ARG A 180 -12.53 -13.60 8.39
C ARG A 180 -13.06 -14.45 7.25
N PHE A 181 -12.19 -15.14 6.54
CA PHE A 181 -12.53 -15.83 5.31
C PHE A 181 -12.50 -17.33 5.52
N ASP A 182 -13.44 -18.03 4.87
CA ASP A 182 -13.51 -19.49 4.82
C ASP A 182 -13.48 -19.90 3.32
N HIS A 183 -12.38 -19.52 2.66
CA HIS A 183 -12.14 -19.75 1.24
C HIS A 183 -10.73 -20.32 1.04
N GLU A 184 -10.57 -21.22 0.06
CA GLU A 184 -9.28 -21.81 -0.31
C GLU A 184 -8.63 -21.12 -1.51
N GLU A 185 -9.43 -20.46 -2.36
CA GLU A 185 -8.99 -19.76 -3.57
C GLU A 185 -9.29 -18.26 -3.45
N GLY A 186 -8.58 -17.43 -4.23
CA GLY A 186 -8.79 -16.00 -4.29
C GLY A 186 -10.18 -15.64 -4.80
N PHE A 187 -10.76 -14.54 -4.30
CA PHE A 187 -12.11 -14.12 -4.65
C PHE A 187 -12.32 -12.63 -4.48
N ASP A 188 -13.33 -12.10 -5.17
CA ASP A 188 -13.76 -10.71 -5.04
C ASP A 188 -14.85 -10.58 -3.98
N THR A 189 -14.77 -9.54 -3.15
CA THR A 189 -15.79 -9.27 -2.12
C THR A 189 -15.90 -7.78 -1.80
N THR A 190 -16.89 -7.44 -0.98
CA THR A 190 -17.00 -6.14 -0.34
C THR A 190 -16.83 -6.25 1.16
N VAL A 191 -16.12 -5.30 1.75
CA VAL A 191 -15.94 -5.17 3.19
C VAL A 191 -16.48 -3.82 3.64
N ASP A 192 -17.51 -3.85 4.47
CA ASP A 192 -18.13 -2.63 4.97
C ASP A 192 -17.20 -1.87 5.93
N TRP A 193 -17.10 -0.58 5.74
CA TRP A 193 -16.59 0.35 6.74
C TRP A 193 -17.76 1.01 7.47
N THR A 194 -17.76 0.92 8.77
CA THR A 194 -18.84 1.53 9.59
C THR A 194 -18.38 2.88 10.12
N LEU A 195 -19.02 3.94 9.67
CA LEU A 195 -18.79 5.30 10.15
C LEU A 195 -19.39 5.53 11.55
N PRO A 196 -18.92 6.53 12.30
CA PRO A 196 -19.60 7.01 13.48
C PRO A 196 -21.05 7.37 13.14
N GLY A 197 -22.01 6.74 13.83
CA GLY A 197 -23.43 6.89 13.50
C GLY A 197 -24.06 5.67 12.82
N GLY A 198 -23.25 4.67 12.45
CA GLY A 198 -23.71 3.37 11.96
C GLY A 198 -23.92 3.28 10.46
N GLU A 199 -23.61 4.32 9.71
CA GLU A 199 -23.59 4.28 8.24
C GLU A 199 -22.52 3.31 7.78
N ARG A 200 -22.87 2.43 6.81
CA ARG A 200 -21.95 1.46 6.20
C ARG A 200 -21.55 1.93 4.81
N VAL A 201 -20.26 1.90 4.56
CA VAL A 201 -19.65 2.24 3.28
C VAL A 201 -18.94 1.00 2.74
N PRO A 202 -19.48 0.33 1.71
CA PRO A 202 -18.88 -0.87 1.15
C PRO A 202 -17.58 -0.53 0.42
N ARG A 203 -16.54 -1.32 0.64
CA ARG A 203 -15.24 -1.21 -0.02
C ARG A 203 -14.97 -2.49 -0.79
N TYR A 204 -14.60 -2.37 -2.05
CA TYR A 204 -14.18 -3.51 -2.86
C TYR A 204 -12.82 -4.04 -2.40
N TYR A 205 -12.72 -5.37 -2.37
CA TYR A 205 -11.49 -6.13 -2.14
C TYR A 205 -11.41 -7.34 -3.07
N HIS A 206 -10.24 -7.58 -3.60
CA HIS A 206 -9.84 -8.87 -4.11
C HIS A 206 -9.02 -9.58 -3.02
N ILE A 207 -9.50 -10.69 -2.50
CA ILE A 207 -8.80 -11.47 -1.47
C ILE A 207 -7.95 -12.50 -2.18
N TYR A 208 -6.67 -12.50 -1.94
CA TYR A 208 -5.73 -13.38 -2.62
C TYR A 208 -5.52 -14.70 -1.90
N ASP A 209 -5.38 -15.80 -2.63
CA ASP A 209 -4.56 -16.90 -2.16
C ASP A 209 -3.06 -16.65 -2.51
N ALA A 210 -2.17 -17.39 -1.86
CA ALA A 210 -0.74 -17.18 -2.01
C ALA A 210 -0.22 -17.51 -3.43
N VAL A 211 -0.88 -18.44 -4.12
CA VAL A 211 -0.50 -18.85 -5.49
C VAL A 211 -0.89 -17.78 -6.49
N GLU A 212 -2.11 -17.25 -6.39
CA GLU A 212 -2.55 -16.15 -7.24
C GLU A 212 -1.71 -14.89 -7.02
N PHE A 213 -1.43 -14.56 -5.74
CA PHE A 213 -0.58 -13.40 -5.43
C PHE A 213 0.82 -13.52 -6.06
N ALA A 214 1.44 -14.70 -5.94
CA ALA A 214 2.72 -14.96 -6.58
C ALA A 214 2.64 -14.88 -8.10
N ALA A 215 1.57 -15.40 -8.71
CA ALA A 215 1.37 -15.37 -10.16
C ALA A 215 1.20 -13.92 -10.68
N ASP A 216 0.48 -13.05 -9.97
CA ASP A 216 0.36 -11.63 -10.34
C ASP A 216 1.71 -10.90 -10.27
N VAL A 217 2.53 -11.21 -9.26
CA VAL A 217 3.89 -10.67 -9.15
C VAL A 217 4.78 -11.19 -10.28
N GLU A 218 4.75 -12.48 -10.59
CA GLU A 218 5.55 -13.10 -11.67
C GLU A 218 5.14 -12.62 -13.07
N GLU A 219 3.85 -12.33 -13.28
CA GLU A 219 3.36 -11.79 -14.55
C GLU A 219 3.82 -10.33 -14.78
N SER A 220 4.13 -9.61 -13.71
CA SER A 220 4.72 -8.27 -13.80
C SER A 220 6.21 -8.34 -14.15
N ALA A 221 6.87 -7.18 -14.25
CA ALA A 221 8.32 -7.10 -14.46
C ALA A 221 9.13 -7.23 -13.15
N LEU A 222 8.49 -7.58 -12.02
CA LEU A 222 9.14 -7.75 -10.72
C LEU A 222 9.67 -9.17 -10.53
N SER A 223 10.77 -9.27 -9.80
CA SER A 223 11.33 -10.54 -9.33
C SER A 223 11.11 -10.70 -7.83
N VAL A 224 10.59 -11.85 -7.38
CA VAL A 224 10.40 -12.16 -5.96
C VAL A 224 11.75 -12.43 -5.32
N VAL A 225 12.08 -11.71 -4.27
CA VAL A 225 13.26 -11.91 -3.42
C VAL A 225 12.91 -12.78 -2.21
N ASP A 226 11.77 -12.51 -1.59
CA ASP A 226 11.20 -13.26 -0.48
C ASP A 226 9.67 -13.16 -0.49
N SER A 227 8.98 -14.15 0.07
CA SER A 227 7.52 -14.13 0.20
C SER A 227 7.07 -14.86 1.46
N PHE A 228 6.06 -14.31 2.13
CA PHE A 228 5.52 -14.87 3.37
C PHE A 228 4.06 -14.46 3.59
N VAL A 229 3.39 -15.15 4.51
CA VAL A 229 2.07 -14.75 5.00
C VAL A 229 2.20 -14.30 6.44
N SER A 230 1.64 -13.14 6.78
CA SER A 230 1.60 -12.62 8.13
C SER A 230 0.29 -11.88 8.37
N SER A 231 -0.30 -12.11 9.56
CA SER A 231 -1.50 -11.38 10.01
C SER A 231 -2.64 -11.36 8.99
N GLY A 232 -2.82 -12.47 8.24
CA GLY A 232 -3.87 -12.58 7.22
C GLY A 232 -3.60 -11.80 5.93
N ASN A 233 -2.32 -11.51 5.65
CA ASN A 233 -1.89 -10.88 4.39
C ASN A 233 -0.81 -11.70 3.72
N CYS A 234 -0.86 -11.77 2.38
CA CYS A 234 0.28 -12.14 1.56
C CYS A 234 1.26 -10.98 1.49
N TYR A 235 2.55 -11.27 1.60
CA TYR A 235 3.65 -10.32 1.42
C TYR A 235 4.65 -10.85 0.41
N ALA A 236 5.25 -9.93 -0.35
CA ALA A 236 6.42 -10.20 -1.16
C ALA A 236 7.43 -9.06 -1.06
N VAL A 237 8.69 -9.39 -0.82
CA VAL A 237 9.82 -8.50 -1.06
C VAL A 237 10.23 -8.71 -2.51
N VAL A 238 10.24 -7.64 -3.29
CA VAL A 238 10.45 -7.70 -4.74
C VAL A 238 11.56 -6.75 -5.21
N ALA A 239 12.10 -7.06 -6.39
CA ALA A 239 13.11 -6.27 -7.09
C ALA A 239 12.71 -6.09 -8.57
N PRO A 240 13.17 -5.01 -9.26
CA PRO A 240 12.96 -4.82 -10.69
C PRO A 240 13.76 -5.80 -11.53
#